data_f86ad8f66704449fa709b95bcdeb1452
#
_entry.id   f86ad8f66704449fa709b95bcdeb1452
#
_cell.length_a   1.000
_cell.length_b   1.000
_cell.length_c   1.000
_cell.angle_alpha   90.00
_cell.angle_beta   90.00
_cell.angle_gamma   90.00
#
_symmetry.space_group_name_H-M   'P 1'
#
loop_
_entity.id
_entity.type
_entity.pdbx_description
1 polymer ?
#
loop_
_entity_poly.entity_id
_entity_poly.type
_entity_poly.pdbx_seq_one_letter_code
_entity_poly.pdbx_strand_id
1 'polypeptide(L)'
;MYKIQHYIFNNIQYLLLPLSLVAGAIVPLPFRTEIYMGGLFYLLCYALINWNSNLFLSRYFILFLIICVLSCIASNSFNYRLFAFIAIVISVTPITSSIKLFFFRKTYLKHCLMIFPLLSLISLFCFIKGINYYEKTGNILDFSGIFQHPMWMGAALGLSNIVTLWLIFFTPKRILQLLYTLILLLSIYMTIVSGSRSALFASLITMCFFLIVKLHNVKKIILASFVICMATVMLLPYYLSGAQRMIDKFEASKGAYGSRTELFTIGVKHFKETPVLGVGFAVSYNALGEKKIGRMESGSGWLSILFQTGLLGFSVICFILWGLRRVLIYLWKDYELLLYLFAFGYLCLHSLFEGYILTVGYYPCILFWSLLGYLYTYPYYKEYEFYMKEALS
;
A
#
# COMPACT_ATOMS: atom_id res chain seq x y z
N MET A 1 -29.65 -19.39 -11.93
CA MET A 1 -29.92 -18.03 -11.46
C MET A 1 -29.83 -17.91 -9.93
N TYR A 2 -30.57 -18.70 -9.16
CA TYR A 2 -30.59 -18.67 -7.68
C TYR A 2 -29.20 -18.86 -7.02
N LYS A 3 -28.36 -19.79 -7.51
CA LYS A 3 -26.98 -20.01 -7.02
C LYS A 3 -26.06 -18.79 -7.24
N ILE A 4 -26.24 -18.05 -8.33
CA ILE A 4 -25.46 -16.85 -8.65
C ILE A 4 -25.90 -15.69 -7.74
N GLN A 5 -27.19 -15.51 -7.53
CA GLN A 5 -27.72 -14.47 -6.63
C GLN A 5 -27.27 -14.71 -5.19
N HIS A 6 -27.35 -15.97 -4.72
CA HIS A 6 -26.89 -16.34 -3.37
C HIS A 6 -25.37 -16.14 -3.20
N TYR A 7 -24.59 -16.47 -4.24
CA TYR A 7 -23.13 -16.24 -4.23
C TYR A 7 -22.79 -14.75 -4.22
N ILE A 8 -23.46 -13.93 -5.03
CA ILE A 8 -23.26 -12.47 -5.06
C ILE A 8 -23.67 -11.86 -3.72
N PHE A 9 -24.82 -12.24 -3.17
CA PHE A 9 -25.32 -11.69 -1.91
C PHE A 9 -24.39 -12.01 -0.72
N ASN A 10 -23.85 -13.24 -0.65
CA ASN A 10 -22.91 -13.65 0.41
C ASN A 10 -21.50 -13.04 0.25
N ASN A 11 -21.14 -12.61 -0.96
CA ASN A 11 -19.79 -12.06 -1.24
C ASN A 11 -19.80 -10.57 -1.55
N ILE A 12 -20.94 -9.88 -1.53
CA ILE A 12 -21.07 -8.47 -1.88
C ILE A 12 -20.17 -7.58 -1.01
N GLN A 13 -19.97 -7.95 0.27
CA GLN A 13 -19.06 -7.26 1.18
C GLN A 13 -17.61 -7.28 0.67
N TYR A 14 -17.17 -8.38 0.01
CA TYR A 14 -15.82 -8.51 -0.54
C TYR A 14 -15.62 -7.73 -1.85
N LEU A 15 -16.68 -7.21 -2.44
CA LEU A 15 -16.62 -6.31 -3.59
C LEU A 15 -16.75 -4.85 -3.14
N LEU A 16 -17.77 -4.53 -2.34
CA LEU A 16 -18.07 -3.17 -1.93
C LEU A 16 -17.00 -2.60 -0.98
N LEU A 17 -16.51 -3.42 -0.05
CA LEU A 17 -15.54 -2.97 0.94
C LEU A 17 -14.20 -2.53 0.31
N PRO A 18 -13.56 -3.31 -0.61
CA PRO A 18 -12.40 -2.85 -1.32
C PRO A 18 -12.63 -1.57 -2.14
N LEU A 19 -13.79 -1.46 -2.80
CA LEU A 19 -14.15 -0.24 -3.53
C LEU A 19 -14.30 0.96 -2.60
N SER A 20 -14.89 0.77 -1.40
CA SER A 20 -15.04 1.86 -0.43
C SER A 20 -13.69 2.40 0.04
N LEU A 21 -12.68 1.56 0.20
CA LEU A 21 -11.36 2.00 0.66
C LEU A 21 -10.60 2.79 -0.41
N VAL A 22 -10.78 2.47 -1.68
CA VAL A 22 -10.19 3.23 -2.78
C VAL A 22 -11.01 4.49 -3.08
N ALA A 23 -12.29 4.52 -2.70
CA ALA A 23 -13.22 5.61 -2.99
C ALA A 23 -12.68 6.99 -2.58
N GLY A 24 -12.02 7.07 -1.41
CA GLY A 24 -11.42 8.32 -0.93
C GLY A 24 -10.39 8.94 -1.88
N ALA A 25 -9.81 8.15 -2.78
CA ALA A 25 -8.83 8.58 -3.77
C ALA A 25 -9.45 9.01 -5.11
N ILE A 26 -10.73 8.65 -5.37
CA ILE A 26 -11.39 8.81 -6.67
C ILE A 26 -12.22 10.11 -6.67
N VAL A 27 -11.80 11.09 -7.48
CA VAL A 27 -12.43 12.42 -7.51
C VAL A 27 -13.87 12.41 -8.00
N PRO A 28 -14.23 11.75 -9.12
CA PRO A 28 -15.59 11.80 -9.66
C PRO A 28 -16.64 11.06 -8.82
N LEU A 29 -16.22 10.38 -7.74
CA LEU A 29 -17.15 9.64 -6.90
C LEU A 29 -17.84 10.60 -5.90
N PRO A 30 -19.19 10.72 -5.90
CA PRO A 30 -19.88 11.49 -4.90
C PRO A 30 -19.74 10.82 -3.53
N PHE A 31 -19.78 11.60 -2.44
CA PHE A 31 -19.68 11.11 -1.06
C PHE A 31 -18.46 10.20 -0.78
N ARG A 32 -17.35 10.45 -1.51
CA ARG A 32 -16.14 9.60 -1.44
C ARG A 32 -15.57 9.44 -0.03
N THR A 33 -15.62 10.50 0.78
CA THR A 33 -15.11 10.50 2.15
C THR A 33 -16.02 9.67 3.05
N GLU A 34 -17.32 9.82 2.91
CA GLU A 34 -18.35 9.10 3.65
C GLU A 34 -18.32 7.61 3.32
N ILE A 35 -18.18 7.26 2.03
CA ILE A 35 -18.03 5.87 1.58
C ILE A 35 -16.77 5.25 2.17
N TYR A 36 -15.64 5.98 2.16
CA TYR A 36 -14.40 5.54 2.78
C TYR A 36 -14.55 5.33 4.29
N MET A 37 -15.13 6.30 4.99
CA MET A 37 -15.33 6.21 6.44
C MET A 37 -16.33 5.09 6.81
N GLY A 38 -17.38 4.89 6.00
CA GLY A 38 -18.31 3.77 6.14
C GLY A 38 -17.62 2.41 6.00
N GLY A 39 -16.71 2.28 5.03
CA GLY A 39 -15.88 1.08 4.87
C GLY A 39 -14.97 0.81 6.07
N LEU A 40 -14.33 1.85 6.62
CA LEU A 40 -13.54 1.74 7.84
C LEU A 40 -14.36 1.33 9.06
N PHE A 41 -15.52 1.96 9.23
CA PHE A 41 -16.44 1.65 10.33
C PHE A 41 -16.92 0.20 10.25
N TYR A 42 -17.26 -0.26 9.03
CA TYR A 42 -17.62 -1.66 8.81
C TYR A 42 -16.48 -2.62 9.20
N LEU A 43 -15.23 -2.33 8.77
CA LEU A 43 -14.06 -3.14 9.13
C LEU A 43 -13.87 -3.21 10.65
N LEU A 44 -14.03 -2.09 11.34
CA LEU A 44 -13.89 -2.02 12.79
C LEU A 44 -14.98 -2.85 13.49
N CYS A 45 -16.23 -2.64 13.12
CA CYS A 45 -17.36 -3.40 13.69
C CYS A 45 -17.21 -4.90 13.42
N TYR A 46 -16.86 -5.29 12.20
CA TYR A 46 -16.65 -6.69 11.86
C TYR A 46 -15.50 -7.32 12.65
N ALA A 47 -14.40 -6.58 12.84
CA ALA A 47 -13.26 -7.04 13.62
C ALA A 47 -13.61 -7.22 15.11
N LEU A 48 -14.35 -6.27 15.71
CA LEU A 48 -14.75 -6.33 17.12
C LEU A 48 -15.78 -7.44 17.40
N ILE A 49 -16.77 -7.62 16.53
CA ILE A 49 -17.79 -8.67 16.67
C ILE A 49 -17.18 -10.08 16.54
N ASN A 50 -16.17 -10.25 15.71
CA ASN A 50 -15.56 -11.56 15.46
C ASN A 50 -14.23 -11.76 16.18
N TRP A 51 -13.91 -10.90 17.15
CA TRP A 51 -12.70 -11.02 17.96
C TRP A 51 -12.80 -12.21 18.92
N ASN A 52 -11.69 -12.97 19.04
CA ASN A 52 -11.53 -14.02 20.04
C ASN A 52 -10.24 -13.74 20.82
N SER A 53 -10.37 -13.46 22.11
CA SER A 53 -9.28 -13.08 23.00
C SER A 53 -8.21 -14.16 23.23
N ASN A 54 -8.46 -15.41 22.83
CA ASN A 54 -7.58 -16.55 23.10
C ASN A 54 -6.30 -16.58 22.24
N LEU A 55 -6.15 -15.65 21.25
CA LEU A 55 -4.99 -15.57 20.37
C LEU A 55 -4.17 -14.31 20.69
N PHE A 56 -3.20 -14.42 21.57
CA PHE A 56 -2.32 -13.31 21.99
C PHE A 56 -1.17 -13.10 20.99
N LEU A 57 -1.47 -12.55 19.82
CA LEU A 57 -0.48 -12.24 18.78
C LEU A 57 -0.11 -10.74 18.71
N SER A 58 -0.68 -9.92 19.58
CA SER A 58 -0.84 -8.50 19.33
C SER A 58 0.09 -7.56 20.13
N ARG A 59 0.92 -8.06 21.04
CA ARG A 59 1.69 -7.23 22.00
C ARG A 59 2.45 -6.06 21.37
N TYR A 60 3.12 -6.27 20.24
CA TYR A 60 3.89 -5.22 19.59
C TYR A 60 3.00 -4.19 18.89
N PHE A 61 1.86 -4.60 18.33
CA PHE A 61 0.90 -3.67 17.73
C PHE A 61 0.24 -2.80 18.79
N ILE A 62 -0.12 -3.40 19.93
CA ILE A 62 -0.66 -2.65 21.10
C ILE A 62 0.39 -1.67 21.60
N LEU A 63 1.65 -2.12 21.79
CA LEU A 63 2.74 -1.28 22.23
C LEU A 63 2.96 -0.09 21.28
N PHE A 64 2.90 -0.33 19.96
CA PHE A 64 2.99 0.74 18.97
C PHE A 64 1.88 1.77 19.11
N LEU A 65 0.61 1.34 19.30
CA LEU A 65 -0.52 2.24 19.54
C LEU A 65 -0.35 3.04 20.85
N ILE A 66 0.11 2.39 21.92
CA ILE A 66 0.41 3.07 23.19
C ILE A 66 1.46 4.17 22.96
N ILE A 67 2.53 3.89 22.22
CA ILE A 67 3.55 4.88 21.91
C ILE A 67 2.98 6.04 21.08
N CYS A 68 2.12 5.77 20.09
CA CYS A 68 1.43 6.84 19.34
C CYS A 68 0.60 7.75 20.26
N VAL A 69 -0.11 7.17 21.24
CA VAL A 69 -0.88 7.94 22.23
C VAL A 69 0.06 8.73 23.16
N LEU A 70 1.09 8.10 23.69
CA LEU A 70 2.08 8.76 24.56
C LEU A 70 2.80 9.90 23.85
N SER A 71 3.13 9.73 22.57
CA SER A 71 3.71 10.78 21.74
C SER A 71 2.77 11.98 21.62
N CYS A 72 1.47 11.75 21.42
CA CYS A 72 0.47 12.82 21.39
C CYS A 72 0.29 13.51 22.74
N ILE A 73 0.34 12.77 23.85
CA ILE A 73 0.29 13.34 25.21
C ILE A 73 1.51 14.24 25.45
N ALA A 74 2.70 13.72 25.18
CA ALA A 74 3.96 14.44 25.40
C ALA A 74 4.07 15.75 24.57
N SER A 75 3.48 15.76 23.38
CA SER A 75 3.47 16.92 22.49
C SER A 75 2.22 17.80 22.57
N ASN A 76 1.27 17.44 23.43
CA ASN A 76 -0.06 18.07 23.53
C ASN A 76 -0.77 18.23 22.16
N SER A 77 -0.67 17.20 21.32
CA SER A 77 -1.07 17.25 19.90
C SER A 77 -2.22 16.27 19.56
N PHE A 78 -3.19 16.11 20.44
CA PHE A 78 -4.34 15.23 20.17
C PHE A 78 -5.15 15.70 18.96
N ASN A 79 -5.46 14.76 18.06
CA ASN A 79 -6.29 15.02 16.91
C ASN A 79 -7.10 13.79 16.49
N TYR A 80 -8.19 14.00 15.72
CA TYR A 80 -9.09 12.92 15.29
C TYR A 80 -8.39 11.85 14.42
N ARG A 81 -7.25 12.17 13.79
CA ARG A 81 -6.49 11.23 12.94
C ARG A 81 -5.84 10.13 13.76
N LEU A 82 -5.47 10.41 15.02
CA LEU A 82 -4.99 9.39 15.94
C LEU A 82 -6.08 8.32 16.18
N PHE A 83 -7.31 8.74 16.46
CA PHE A 83 -8.41 7.80 16.70
C PHE A 83 -8.75 6.99 15.47
N ALA A 84 -8.77 7.62 14.29
CA ALA A 84 -8.98 6.92 13.02
C ALA A 84 -7.83 5.94 12.71
N PHE A 85 -6.59 6.28 13.03
CA PHE A 85 -5.45 5.38 12.90
C PHE A 85 -5.54 4.18 13.85
N ILE A 86 -5.90 4.42 15.11
CA ILE A 86 -6.14 3.35 16.10
C ILE A 86 -7.23 2.41 15.58
N ALA A 87 -8.35 2.96 15.06
CA ALA A 87 -9.43 2.16 14.48
C ALA A 87 -8.95 1.30 13.29
N ILE A 88 -8.13 1.85 12.39
CA ILE A 88 -7.51 1.10 11.29
C ILE A 88 -6.68 -0.06 11.85
N VAL A 89 -5.72 0.23 12.74
CA VAL A 89 -4.79 -0.77 13.25
C VAL A 89 -5.54 -1.88 14.01
N ILE A 90 -6.52 -1.54 14.85
CA ILE A 90 -7.37 -2.52 15.55
C ILE A 90 -8.13 -3.41 14.55
N SER A 91 -8.68 -2.83 13.47
CA SER A 91 -9.52 -3.55 12.52
C SER A 91 -8.73 -4.59 11.70
N VAL A 92 -7.50 -4.25 11.29
CA VAL A 92 -6.80 -5.02 10.25
C VAL A 92 -5.56 -5.77 10.76
N THR A 93 -5.13 -5.54 12.01
CA THR A 93 -3.96 -6.20 12.59
C THR A 93 -4.35 -7.28 13.60
N PRO A 94 -3.39 -8.09 14.11
CA PRO A 94 -3.69 -9.15 15.08
C PRO A 94 -4.09 -8.65 16.49
N ILE A 95 -4.33 -7.37 16.71
CA ILE A 95 -4.98 -6.88 17.93
C ILE A 95 -6.34 -7.54 18.08
N THR A 96 -7.11 -7.60 16.99
CA THR A 96 -8.31 -8.40 16.88
C THR A 96 -8.01 -9.64 16.04
N SER A 97 -7.95 -10.81 16.64
CA SER A 97 -7.65 -12.06 15.92
C SER A 97 -8.67 -13.15 16.22
N SER A 98 -9.01 -13.89 15.18
CA SER A 98 -9.75 -15.15 15.20
C SER A 98 -9.53 -15.85 13.86
N ILE A 99 -9.86 -17.13 13.79
CA ILE A 99 -9.83 -17.90 12.54
C ILE A 99 -10.72 -17.24 11.48
N LYS A 100 -11.93 -16.81 11.89
CA LYS A 100 -12.87 -16.15 11.00
C LYS A 100 -12.30 -14.83 10.46
N LEU A 101 -11.65 -14.03 11.29
CA LEU A 101 -10.99 -12.78 10.86
C LEU A 101 -9.80 -13.05 9.95
N PHE A 102 -9.05 -14.12 10.17
CA PHE A 102 -7.96 -14.49 9.27
C PHE A 102 -8.45 -14.76 7.85
N PHE A 103 -9.49 -15.59 7.68
CA PHE A 103 -10.08 -15.88 6.38
C PHE A 103 -10.74 -14.65 5.75
N PHE A 104 -11.44 -13.86 6.54
CA PHE A 104 -12.01 -12.60 6.09
C PHE A 104 -10.92 -11.67 5.54
N ARG A 105 -9.84 -11.44 6.29
CA ARG A 105 -8.72 -10.59 5.86
C ARG A 105 -8.03 -11.13 4.61
N LYS A 106 -7.84 -12.44 4.50
CA LYS A 106 -7.31 -13.09 3.30
C LYS A 106 -8.15 -12.77 2.07
N THR A 107 -9.45 -13.03 2.15
CA THR A 107 -10.39 -12.82 1.05
C THR A 107 -10.51 -11.34 0.71
N TYR A 108 -10.68 -10.49 1.70
CA TYR A 108 -10.73 -9.05 1.57
C TYR A 108 -9.47 -8.48 0.87
N LEU A 109 -8.27 -8.83 1.33
CA LEU A 109 -7.01 -8.38 0.73
C LEU A 109 -6.87 -8.84 -0.72
N LYS A 110 -7.26 -10.07 -1.03
CA LYS A 110 -7.25 -10.57 -2.40
C LYS A 110 -8.11 -9.69 -3.31
N HIS A 111 -9.34 -9.37 -2.90
CA HIS A 111 -10.23 -8.51 -3.68
C HIS A 111 -9.70 -7.07 -3.76
N CYS A 112 -9.14 -6.52 -2.66
CA CYS A 112 -8.50 -5.22 -2.68
C CYS A 112 -7.37 -5.15 -3.73
N LEU A 113 -6.54 -6.19 -3.80
CA LEU A 113 -5.44 -6.23 -4.76
C LEU A 113 -5.93 -6.39 -6.20
N MET A 114 -6.98 -7.19 -6.43
CA MET A 114 -7.54 -7.42 -7.77
C MET A 114 -8.23 -6.18 -8.39
N ILE A 115 -8.53 -5.14 -7.62
CA ILE A 115 -9.08 -3.88 -8.15
C ILE A 115 -8.00 -3.08 -8.92
N PHE A 116 -6.72 -3.17 -8.55
CA PHE A 116 -5.67 -2.32 -9.13
C PHE A 116 -5.45 -2.52 -10.64
N PRO A 117 -5.45 -3.74 -11.20
CA PRO A 117 -5.44 -3.93 -12.65
C PRO A 117 -6.62 -3.26 -13.36
N LEU A 118 -7.81 -3.26 -12.77
CA LEU A 118 -8.98 -2.55 -13.30
C LEU A 118 -8.78 -1.04 -13.26
N LEU A 119 -8.25 -0.51 -12.17
CA LEU A 119 -7.93 0.92 -12.05
C LEU A 119 -6.87 1.36 -13.06
N SER A 120 -5.93 0.48 -13.43
CA SER A 120 -4.97 0.80 -14.49
C SER A 120 -5.63 0.94 -15.87
N LEU A 121 -6.61 0.08 -16.18
CA LEU A 121 -7.39 0.18 -17.43
C LEU A 121 -8.28 1.43 -17.45
N ILE A 122 -8.91 1.76 -16.33
CA ILE A 122 -9.69 3.01 -16.20
C ILE A 122 -8.78 4.22 -16.38
N SER A 123 -7.58 4.20 -15.81
CA SER A 123 -6.60 5.28 -15.96
C SER A 123 -6.16 5.44 -17.42
N LEU A 124 -5.94 4.32 -18.14
CA LEU A 124 -5.65 4.34 -19.56
C LEU A 124 -6.83 4.94 -20.37
N PHE A 125 -8.06 4.53 -20.07
CA PHE A 125 -9.26 5.11 -20.72
C PHE A 125 -9.33 6.63 -20.48
N CYS A 126 -9.10 7.08 -19.26
CA CYS A 126 -9.05 8.51 -18.95
C CYS A 126 -7.96 9.24 -19.74
N PHE A 127 -6.78 8.61 -19.88
CA PHE A 127 -5.68 9.18 -20.66
C PHE A 127 -6.06 9.34 -22.15
N ILE A 128 -6.65 8.31 -22.76
CA ILE A 128 -7.12 8.35 -24.16
C ILE A 128 -8.20 9.42 -24.37
N LYS A 129 -9.09 9.61 -23.39
CA LYS A 129 -10.16 10.60 -23.45
C LYS A 129 -9.75 12.00 -22.99
N GLY A 130 -8.51 12.21 -22.57
CA GLY A 130 -8.04 13.48 -22.04
C GLY A 130 -8.68 13.87 -20.70
N ILE A 131 -9.22 12.91 -19.94
CA ILE A 131 -9.86 13.14 -18.64
C ILE A 131 -8.79 13.18 -17.57
N ASN A 132 -8.60 14.33 -16.93
CA ASN A 132 -7.66 14.51 -15.82
C ASN A 132 -8.29 15.40 -14.75
N TYR A 133 -8.49 14.83 -13.55
CA TYR A 133 -9.08 15.55 -12.42
C TYR A 133 -8.05 16.29 -11.55
N TYR A 134 -6.77 16.18 -11.89
CA TYR A 134 -5.73 16.93 -11.21
C TYR A 134 -5.60 18.31 -11.85
N GLU A 135 -6.46 19.21 -11.44
CA GLU A 135 -6.37 20.64 -11.77
C GLU A 135 -5.39 21.29 -10.81
N LYS A 136 -4.12 21.25 -11.07
CA LYS A 136 -3.20 22.15 -10.37
C LYS A 136 -2.48 23.07 -11.33
N THR A 137 -2.88 24.33 -11.21
CA THR A 137 -2.03 25.51 -11.26
C THR A 137 -0.72 25.30 -12.04
N GLY A 138 -0.80 25.44 -13.35
CA GLY A 138 0.34 25.74 -14.19
C GLY A 138 1.21 24.59 -14.66
N ASN A 139 1.11 23.39 -14.15
CA ASN A 139 1.87 22.24 -14.63
C ASN A 139 0.98 21.25 -15.38
N ILE A 140 0.89 21.42 -16.69
CA ILE A 140 0.25 20.52 -17.67
C ILE A 140 0.86 19.08 -17.62
N LEU A 141 1.92 18.89 -16.84
CA LEU A 141 2.79 17.72 -16.89
C LEU A 141 2.34 16.53 -16.01
N ASP A 142 1.36 16.70 -15.11
CA ASP A 142 0.96 15.68 -14.16
C ASP A 142 -0.38 15.07 -14.52
N PHE A 143 -0.37 13.78 -14.85
CA PHE A 143 -1.58 13.04 -15.13
C PHE A 143 -1.98 12.18 -13.92
N SER A 144 -3.23 12.32 -13.47
CA SER A 144 -3.80 11.54 -12.36
C SER A 144 -5.07 10.77 -12.76
N GLY A 145 -5.60 10.98 -13.95
CA GLY A 145 -6.87 10.39 -14.39
C GLY A 145 -8.01 10.69 -13.42
N ILE A 146 -8.61 9.67 -12.85
CA ILE A 146 -9.69 9.78 -11.85
C ILE A 146 -9.19 10.06 -10.43
N PHE A 147 -7.89 9.97 -10.17
CA PHE A 147 -7.34 10.15 -8.83
C PHE A 147 -7.15 11.62 -8.48
N GLN A 148 -7.22 11.93 -7.20
CA GLN A 148 -7.04 13.29 -6.69
C GLN A 148 -5.61 13.81 -6.90
N HIS A 149 -4.62 12.92 -7.00
CA HIS A 149 -3.21 13.28 -7.12
C HIS A 149 -2.43 12.23 -7.92
N PRO A 150 -1.45 12.62 -8.76
CA PRO A 150 -0.60 11.67 -9.50
C PRO A 150 0.11 10.64 -8.62
N MET A 151 0.52 11.00 -7.41
CA MET A 151 1.13 10.06 -6.44
C MET A 151 0.16 8.95 -6.02
N TRP A 152 -1.14 9.25 -5.91
CA TRP A 152 -2.15 8.25 -5.56
C TRP A 152 -2.38 7.29 -6.73
N MET A 153 -2.44 7.82 -7.94
CA MET A 153 -2.47 7.02 -9.15
C MET A 153 -1.22 6.15 -9.28
N GLY A 154 -0.03 6.72 -9.06
CA GLY A 154 1.24 5.98 -9.09
C GLY A 154 1.27 4.79 -8.14
N ALA A 155 0.82 4.97 -6.89
CA ALA A 155 0.72 3.88 -5.92
C ALA A 155 -0.23 2.75 -6.40
N ALA A 156 -1.38 3.10 -7.00
CA ALA A 156 -2.33 2.13 -7.55
C ALA A 156 -1.73 1.36 -8.73
N LEU A 157 -1.06 2.06 -9.64
CA LEU A 157 -0.43 1.45 -10.81
C LEU A 157 0.74 0.55 -10.45
N GLY A 158 1.56 0.92 -9.45
CA GLY A 158 2.62 0.06 -8.95
C GLY A 158 2.09 -1.24 -8.33
N LEU A 159 0.99 -1.18 -7.57
CA LEU A 159 0.28 -2.37 -7.10
C LEU A 159 -0.30 -3.18 -8.27
N SER A 160 -0.87 -2.51 -9.28
CA SER A 160 -1.34 -3.17 -10.52
C SER A 160 -0.23 -3.97 -11.19
N ASN A 161 0.98 -3.41 -11.28
CA ASN A 161 2.14 -4.11 -11.88
C ASN A 161 2.44 -5.41 -11.15
N ILE A 162 2.45 -5.41 -9.81
CA ILE A 162 2.73 -6.59 -8.99
C ILE A 162 1.62 -7.64 -9.12
N VAL A 163 0.35 -7.21 -9.01
CA VAL A 163 -0.80 -8.11 -9.11
C VAL A 163 -0.88 -8.75 -10.49
N THR A 164 -0.68 -7.96 -11.54
CA THR A 164 -0.75 -8.44 -12.92
C THR A 164 0.39 -9.41 -13.24
N LEU A 165 1.60 -9.12 -12.72
CA LEU A 165 2.73 -10.07 -12.83
C LEU A 165 2.40 -11.39 -12.14
N TRP A 166 1.83 -11.36 -10.93
CA TRP A 166 1.39 -12.57 -10.24
C TRP A 166 0.33 -13.34 -11.05
N LEU A 167 -0.66 -12.65 -11.64
CA LEU A 167 -1.68 -13.26 -12.49
C LEU A 167 -1.09 -13.95 -13.72
N ILE A 168 -0.07 -13.40 -14.38
CA ILE A 168 0.63 -14.01 -15.51
C ILE A 168 1.18 -15.39 -15.11
N PHE A 169 1.82 -15.49 -13.94
CA PHE A 169 2.47 -16.73 -13.52
C PHE A 169 1.53 -17.80 -12.96
N PHE A 170 0.37 -17.39 -12.42
CA PHE A 170 -0.54 -18.33 -11.73
C PHE A 170 -1.87 -18.57 -12.45
N THR A 171 -2.07 -17.97 -13.62
CA THR A 171 -3.23 -18.26 -14.46
C THR A 171 -2.91 -19.41 -15.42
N PRO A 172 -3.73 -20.49 -15.48
CA PRO A 172 -3.40 -21.66 -16.31
C PRO A 172 -3.67 -21.44 -17.81
N LYS A 173 -4.57 -20.52 -18.17
CA LYS A 173 -5.00 -20.28 -19.55
C LYS A 173 -4.06 -19.31 -20.28
N ARG A 174 -3.38 -19.75 -21.35
CA ARG A 174 -2.43 -18.94 -22.12
C ARG A 174 -3.00 -17.63 -22.65
N ILE A 175 -4.26 -17.64 -23.10
CA ILE A 175 -4.91 -16.43 -23.59
C ILE A 175 -5.07 -15.36 -22.49
N LEU A 176 -5.36 -15.78 -21.27
CA LEU A 176 -5.42 -14.87 -20.12
C LEU A 176 -4.02 -14.39 -19.70
N GLN A 177 -2.98 -15.24 -19.84
CA GLN A 177 -1.60 -14.81 -19.61
C GLN A 177 -1.20 -13.71 -20.58
N LEU A 178 -1.54 -13.84 -21.87
CA LEU A 178 -1.32 -12.80 -22.89
C LEU A 178 -2.07 -11.51 -22.54
N LEU A 179 -3.34 -11.62 -22.15
CA LEU A 179 -4.13 -10.48 -21.73
C LEU A 179 -3.51 -9.77 -20.51
N TYR A 180 -3.09 -10.51 -19.49
CA TYR A 180 -2.43 -9.93 -18.32
C TYR A 180 -1.06 -9.34 -18.66
N THR A 181 -0.32 -9.92 -19.62
CA THR A 181 0.92 -9.33 -20.10
C THR A 181 0.67 -7.97 -20.77
N LEU A 182 -0.39 -7.86 -21.57
CA LEU A 182 -0.79 -6.59 -22.15
C LEU A 182 -1.19 -5.57 -21.06
N ILE A 183 -1.99 -5.98 -20.07
CA ILE A 183 -2.36 -5.11 -18.95
C ILE A 183 -1.13 -4.66 -18.17
N LEU A 184 -0.13 -5.53 -17.96
CA LEU A 184 1.12 -5.19 -17.29
C LEU A 184 1.88 -4.09 -18.05
N LEU A 185 2.06 -4.26 -19.37
CA LEU A 185 2.73 -3.27 -20.20
C LEU A 185 2.00 -1.92 -20.18
N LEU A 186 0.67 -1.93 -20.30
CA LEU A 186 -0.15 -0.73 -20.21
C LEU A 186 -0.07 -0.08 -18.82
N SER A 187 -0.04 -0.87 -17.75
CA SER A 187 0.08 -0.36 -16.38
C SER A 187 1.44 0.27 -16.12
N ILE A 188 2.54 -0.33 -16.63
CA ILE A 188 3.88 0.28 -16.58
C ILE A 188 3.89 1.59 -17.36
N TYR A 189 3.31 1.62 -18.56
CA TYR A 189 3.17 2.85 -19.35
C TYR A 189 2.45 3.94 -18.57
N MET A 190 1.29 3.63 -17.99
CA MET A 190 0.52 4.59 -17.19
C MET A 190 1.27 5.04 -15.93
N THR A 191 2.13 4.19 -15.35
CA THR A 191 3.01 4.58 -14.22
C THR A 191 4.01 5.66 -14.65
N ILE A 192 4.56 5.55 -15.87
CA ILE A 192 5.44 6.56 -16.46
C ILE A 192 4.68 7.86 -16.73
N VAL A 193 3.50 7.76 -17.36
CA VAL A 193 2.63 8.90 -17.67
C VAL A 193 2.21 9.68 -16.41
N SER A 194 2.00 9.00 -15.28
CA SER A 194 1.70 9.64 -13.99
C SER A 194 2.85 10.48 -13.45
N GLY A 195 4.06 10.32 -13.98
CA GLY A 195 5.27 10.99 -13.49
C GLY A 195 5.69 10.56 -12.08
N SER A 196 5.15 9.44 -11.55
CA SER A 196 5.49 8.91 -10.21
C SER A 196 6.74 8.04 -10.25
N ARG A 197 7.90 8.69 -10.13
CA ARG A 197 9.23 8.02 -10.13
C ARG A 197 9.35 6.95 -9.04
N SER A 198 8.85 7.26 -7.84
CA SER A 198 8.88 6.35 -6.69
C SER A 198 8.08 5.07 -6.94
N ALA A 199 6.90 5.18 -7.56
CA ALA A 199 6.06 4.04 -7.88
C ALA A 199 6.68 3.15 -8.96
N LEU A 200 7.26 3.76 -10.01
CA LEU A 200 7.96 3.02 -11.06
C LEU A 200 9.16 2.27 -10.49
N PHE A 201 10.03 2.95 -9.76
CA PHE A 201 11.23 2.36 -9.17
C PHE A 201 10.91 1.22 -8.19
N ALA A 202 9.99 1.47 -7.25
CA ALA A 202 9.57 0.47 -6.27
C ALA A 202 8.92 -0.76 -6.94
N SER A 203 8.06 -0.55 -7.96
CA SER A 203 7.42 -1.66 -8.66
C SER A 203 8.43 -2.49 -9.47
N LEU A 204 9.37 -1.87 -10.18
CA LEU A 204 10.40 -2.59 -10.94
C LEU A 204 11.29 -3.42 -10.03
N ILE A 205 11.79 -2.86 -8.92
CA ILE A 205 12.58 -3.62 -7.94
C ILE A 205 11.78 -4.80 -7.41
N THR A 206 10.52 -4.58 -7.01
CA THR A 206 9.67 -5.64 -6.47
C THR A 206 9.40 -6.73 -7.51
N MET A 207 9.17 -6.36 -8.78
CA MET A 207 9.01 -7.31 -9.88
C MET A 207 10.26 -8.14 -10.11
N CYS A 208 11.45 -7.54 -10.07
CA CYS A 208 12.72 -8.26 -10.17
C CYS A 208 12.86 -9.30 -9.05
N PHE A 209 12.59 -8.91 -7.79
CA PHE A 209 12.61 -9.86 -6.69
C PHE A 209 11.57 -10.97 -6.83
N PHE A 210 10.35 -10.66 -7.32
CA PHE A 210 9.34 -11.67 -7.61
C PHE A 210 9.85 -12.68 -8.63
N LEU A 211 10.46 -12.23 -9.73
CA LEU A 211 11.02 -13.10 -10.77
C LEU A 211 12.15 -13.99 -10.23
N ILE A 212 13.04 -13.44 -9.40
CA ILE A 212 14.11 -14.19 -8.74
C ILE A 212 13.51 -15.33 -7.89
N VAL A 213 12.55 -14.99 -7.05
CA VAL A 213 11.88 -15.95 -6.18
C VAL A 213 11.10 -17.01 -6.98
N LYS A 214 10.44 -16.62 -8.07
CA LYS A 214 9.58 -17.54 -8.84
C LYS A 214 10.33 -18.44 -9.79
N LEU A 215 11.34 -17.93 -10.47
CA LEU A 215 11.98 -18.65 -11.58
C LEU A 215 13.12 -19.58 -11.16
N HIS A 216 13.79 -19.33 -10.03
CA HIS A 216 14.91 -20.13 -9.49
C HIS A 216 16.04 -20.45 -10.48
N ASN A 217 15.99 -19.92 -11.67
CA ASN A 217 16.93 -20.21 -12.75
C ASN A 217 17.44 -18.91 -13.34
N VAL A 218 18.75 -18.67 -13.17
CA VAL A 218 19.40 -17.43 -13.60
C VAL A 218 19.17 -17.15 -15.10
N LYS A 219 19.21 -18.18 -15.96
CA LYS A 219 18.97 -18.01 -17.40
C LYS A 219 17.55 -17.51 -17.69
N LYS A 220 16.54 -18.06 -16.99
CA LYS A 220 15.13 -17.62 -17.11
C LYS A 220 14.93 -16.22 -16.56
N ILE A 221 15.61 -15.87 -15.47
CA ILE A 221 15.57 -14.51 -14.87
C ILE A 221 16.15 -13.50 -15.86
N ILE A 222 17.33 -13.79 -16.42
CA ILE A 222 17.96 -12.92 -17.42
C ILE A 222 17.06 -12.78 -18.65
N LEU A 223 16.48 -13.87 -19.16
CA LEU A 223 15.56 -13.84 -20.30
C LEU A 223 14.31 -13.00 -19.98
N ALA A 224 13.67 -13.21 -18.83
CA ALA A 224 12.49 -12.44 -18.44
C ALA A 224 12.82 -10.95 -18.26
N SER A 225 13.94 -10.63 -17.62
CA SER A 225 14.41 -9.25 -17.46
C SER A 225 14.73 -8.62 -18.82
N PHE A 226 15.35 -9.37 -19.73
CA PHE A 226 15.64 -8.93 -21.09
C PHE A 226 14.35 -8.67 -21.88
N VAL A 227 13.36 -9.56 -21.81
CA VAL A 227 12.05 -9.38 -22.47
C VAL A 227 11.33 -8.13 -21.94
N ILE A 228 11.33 -7.91 -20.63
CA ILE A 228 10.74 -6.70 -20.02
C ILE A 228 11.49 -5.45 -20.48
N CYS A 229 12.83 -5.50 -20.50
CA CYS A 229 13.67 -4.40 -20.96
C CYS A 229 13.41 -4.10 -22.45
N MET A 230 13.40 -5.10 -23.31
CA MET A 230 13.13 -4.96 -24.75
C MET A 230 11.72 -4.42 -25.01
N ALA A 231 10.70 -4.93 -24.31
CA ALA A 231 9.34 -4.40 -24.40
C ALA A 231 9.29 -2.92 -23.97
N THR A 232 10.00 -2.55 -22.90
CA THR A 232 10.10 -1.16 -22.44
C THR A 232 10.80 -0.30 -23.49
N VAL A 233 11.89 -0.78 -24.10
CA VAL A 233 12.62 -0.06 -25.15
C VAL A 233 11.78 0.09 -26.42
N MET A 234 11.07 -0.95 -26.86
CA MET A 234 10.17 -0.88 -28.03
C MET A 234 9.02 0.12 -27.83
N LEU A 235 8.55 0.26 -26.61
CA LEU A 235 7.54 1.25 -26.24
C LEU A 235 8.15 2.63 -25.97
N LEU A 236 9.49 2.77 -25.99
CA LEU A 236 10.20 4.01 -25.68
C LEU A 236 9.71 5.22 -26.50
N PRO A 237 9.44 5.13 -27.82
CA PRO A 237 8.93 6.27 -28.57
C PRO A 237 7.60 6.82 -28.03
N TYR A 238 6.75 5.93 -27.54
CA TYR A 238 5.49 6.29 -26.88
C TYR A 238 5.72 6.79 -25.45
N TYR A 239 6.81 6.36 -24.81
CA TYR A 239 7.23 6.80 -23.49
C TYR A 239 7.98 8.12 -23.50
N LEU A 240 8.55 8.55 -24.65
CA LEU A 240 9.41 9.74 -24.72
C LEU A 240 8.74 10.98 -24.16
N SER A 241 7.46 11.21 -24.43
CA SER A 241 6.73 12.34 -23.86
C SER A 241 6.54 12.22 -22.34
N GLY A 242 6.34 11.01 -21.83
CA GLY A 242 6.25 10.72 -20.39
C GLY A 242 7.62 10.72 -19.71
N ALA A 243 8.63 10.16 -20.36
CA ALA A 243 10.01 10.16 -19.90
C ALA A 243 10.58 11.58 -19.87
N GLN A 244 10.30 12.41 -20.89
CA GLN A 244 10.68 13.81 -20.90
C GLN A 244 10.07 14.56 -19.70
N ARG A 245 8.80 14.31 -19.39
CA ARG A 245 8.13 14.88 -18.20
C ARG A 245 8.83 14.47 -16.90
N MET A 246 9.29 13.22 -16.79
CA MET A 246 10.05 12.76 -15.62
C MET A 246 11.41 13.46 -15.53
N ILE A 247 12.09 13.68 -16.66
CA ILE A 247 13.36 14.40 -16.74
C ILE A 247 13.16 15.87 -16.37
N ASP A 248 12.16 16.54 -16.96
CA ASP A 248 11.84 17.93 -16.67
C ASP A 248 11.52 18.13 -15.19
N LYS A 249 10.79 17.19 -14.58
CA LYS A 249 10.56 17.20 -13.12
C LYS A 249 11.84 16.97 -12.32
N PHE A 250 12.73 16.12 -12.79
CA PHE A 250 14.01 15.88 -12.12
C PHE A 250 14.89 17.13 -12.13
N GLU A 251 14.94 17.81 -13.26
CA GLU A 251 15.68 19.09 -13.43
C GLU A 251 15.02 20.21 -12.61
N ALA A 252 13.70 20.39 -12.71
CA ALA A 252 12.95 21.40 -11.96
C ALA A 252 13.04 21.20 -10.44
N SER A 253 13.18 19.95 -9.97
CA SER A 253 13.31 19.64 -8.54
C SER A 253 14.75 19.67 -8.03
N LYS A 254 15.72 20.10 -8.82
CA LYS A 254 17.15 20.10 -8.46
C LYS A 254 17.64 18.74 -7.93
N GLY A 255 17.23 17.66 -8.60
CA GLY A 255 17.62 16.27 -8.29
C GLY A 255 16.55 15.42 -7.61
N ALA A 256 16.91 14.19 -7.24
CA ALA A 256 15.97 13.18 -6.74
C ALA A 256 15.22 13.58 -5.44
N TYR A 257 15.83 14.41 -4.62
CA TYR A 257 15.32 14.78 -3.29
C TYR A 257 14.95 16.29 -3.17
N GLY A 258 15.13 17.10 -4.21
CA GLY A 258 15.07 18.57 -4.11
C GLY A 258 13.79 19.12 -3.46
N SER A 259 12.61 18.57 -3.80
CA SER A 259 11.35 18.97 -3.17
C SER A 259 11.14 18.41 -1.74
N ARG A 260 11.95 17.45 -1.30
CA ARG A 260 11.85 16.76 -0.01
C ARG A 260 12.94 17.16 0.98
N THR A 261 14.02 17.77 0.49
CA THR A 261 15.15 18.22 1.35
C THR A 261 14.68 19.10 2.49
N GLU A 262 13.78 20.04 2.21
CA GLU A 262 13.22 20.90 3.23
C GLU A 262 12.41 20.13 4.27
N LEU A 263 11.57 19.17 3.82
CA LEU A 263 10.78 18.30 4.71
C LEU A 263 11.68 17.45 5.61
N PHE A 264 12.76 16.90 5.06
CA PHE A 264 13.76 16.13 5.83
C PHE A 264 14.47 17.00 6.85
N THR A 265 14.89 18.21 6.46
CA THR A 265 15.57 19.16 7.34
C THR A 265 14.70 19.54 8.53
N ILE A 266 13.42 19.88 8.28
CA ILE A 266 12.45 20.19 9.33
C ILE A 266 12.23 18.97 10.24
N GLY A 267 12.03 17.81 9.65
CA GLY A 267 11.84 16.57 10.41
C GLY A 267 13.01 16.22 11.30
N VAL A 268 14.25 16.32 10.78
CA VAL A 268 15.49 16.08 11.56
C VAL A 268 15.65 17.08 12.68
N LYS A 269 15.35 18.39 12.44
CA LYS A 269 15.38 19.42 13.46
C LYS A 269 14.51 19.02 14.66
N HIS A 270 13.24 18.76 14.41
CA HIS A 270 12.28 18.42 15.47
C HIS A 270 12.54 17.05 16.10
N PHE A 271 13.07 16.08 15.34
CA PHE A 271 13.49 14.81 15.91
C PHE A 271 14.60 14.98 16.93
N LYS A 272 15.58 15.87 16.70
CA LYS A 272 16.65 16.15 17.66
C LYS A 272 16.13 16.76 18.97
N GLU A 273 15.01 17.49 18.92
CA GLU A 273 14.35 18.07 20.10
C GLU A 273 13.61 17.01 20.92
N THR A 274 13.00 16.00 20.27
CA THR A 274 12.16 14.97 20.89
C THR A 274 12.50 13.57 20.39
N PRO A 275 13.72 13.04 20.59
CA PRO A 275 14.18 11.83 19.91
C PRO A 275 13.49 10.54 20.38
N VAL A 276 12.99 10.51 21.63
CA VAL A 276 12.45 9.29 22.25
C VAL A 276 11.03 9.01 21.81
N LEU A 277 10.11 9.98 21.94
CA LEU A 277 8.68 9.87 21.66
C LEU A 277 8.25 10.60 20.39
N GLY A 278 9.14 11.37 19.76
CA GLY A 278 8.82 12.17 18.58
C GLY A 278 7.96 13.39 18.88
N VAL A 279 7.53 14.06 17.81
CA VAL A 279 6.79 15.33 17.87
C VAL A 279 5.28 15.17 18.04
N GLY A 280 4.78 13.92 18.10
CA GLY A 280 3.34 13.62 18.15
C GLY A 280 2.77 13.12 16.83
N PHE A 281 1.74 12.27 16.94
CA PHE A 281 1.10 11.66 15.78
C PHE A 281 0.29 12.70 14.99
N ALA A 282 0.56 12.79 13.67
CA ALA A 282 -0.13 13.68 12.72
C ALA A 282 -0.15 15.17 13.15
N VAL A 283 0.86 15.62 13.89
CA VAL A 283 1.03 17.02 14.27
C VAL A 283 1.11 17.94 13.04
N SER A 284 0.61 19.17 13.15
CA SER A 284 0.68 20.15 12.07
C SER A 284 1.97 20.97 12.13
N TYR A 285 2.42 21.47 10.97
CA TYR A 285 3.56 22.40 10.90
C TYR A 285 3.34 23.66 11.75
N ASN A 286 2.11 24.19 11.76
CA ASN A 286 1.79 25.38 12.56
C ASN A 286 1.96 25.13 14.06
N ALA A 287 1.62 23.93 14.55
CA ALA A 287 1.82 23.55 15.94
C ALA A 287 3.31 23.44 16.32
N LEU A 288 4.19 23.25 15.32
CA LEU A 288 5.64 23.21 15.49
C LEU A 288 6.32 24.58 15.26
N GLY A 289 5.52 25.64 15.06
CA GLY A 289 6.06 26.98 14.77
C GLY A 289 6.64 27.13 13.36
N GLU A 290 6.38 26.21 12.45
CA GLU A 290 6.83 26.26 11.06
C GLU A 290 5.80 27.02 10.19
N LYS A 291 6.29 27.74 9.17
CA LYS A 291 5.42 28.55 8.27
C LYS A 291 4.54 27.74 7.32
N LYS A 292 4.71 26.42 7.24
CA LYS A 292 3.93 25.55 6.35
C LYS A 292 2.57 25.25 6.96
N ILE A 293 1.53 25.34 6.12
CA ILE A 293 0.16 24.97 6.51
C ILE A 293 -0.05 23.48 6.30
N GLY A 294 -0.64 22.81 7.29
CA GLY A 294 -1.03 21.41 7.20
C GLY A 294 -0.28 20.49 8.15
N ARG A 295 -0.42 19.21 7.90
CA ARG A 295 0.18 18.14 8.69
C ARG A 295 1.68 18.02 8.36
N MET A 296 2.49 17.66 9.37
CA MET A 296 3.89 17.33 9.15
C MET A 296 4.02 16.09 8.24
N GLU A 297 4.58 16.30 7.07
CA GLU A 297 4.93 15.24 6.13
C GLU A 297 6.45 15.22 5.98
N SER A 298 7.04 14.04 6.20
CA SER A 298 8.50 13.86 6.05
C SER A 298 8.90 13.50 4.61
N GLY A 299 7.95 13.35 3.70
CA GLY A 299 8.20 12.83 2.35
C GLY A 299 8.59 11.34 2.32
N SER A 300 8.61 10.67 3.46
CA SER A 300 8.86 9.23 3.62
C SER A 300 8.02 8.67 4.75
N GLY A 301 7.38 7.52 4.54
CA GLY A 301 6.59 6.84 5.56
C GLY A 301 7.42 6.37 6.75
N TRP A 302 8.63 5.90 6.49
CA TRP A 302 9.57 5.45 7.53
C TRP A 302 10.08 6.60 8.39
N LEU A 303 10.45 7.72 7.77
CA LEU A 303 10.82 8.92 8.50
C LEU A 303 9.63 9.54 9.24
N SER A 304 8.41 9.40 8.70
CA SER A 304 7.19 9.81 9.40
C SER A 304 7.01 9.05 10.72
N ILE A 305 7.27 7.73 10.74
CA ILE A 305 7.25 6.95 11.98
C ILE A 305 8.30 7.49 12.95
N LEU A 306 9.55 7.64 12.48
CA LEU A 306 10.65 8.10 13.32
C LEU A 306 10.40 9.50 13.91
N PHE A 307 9.94 10.45 13.09
CA PHE A 307 9.74 11.83 13.55
C PHE A 307 8.50 11.97 14.44
N GLN A 308 7.42 11.25 14.13
CA GLN A 308 6.16 11.38 14.87
C GLN A 308 6.10 10.52 16.13
N THR A 309 6.77 9.36 16.19
CA THR A 309 6.72 8.43 17.32
C THR A 309 8.09 8.17 17.96
N GLY A 310 9.13 8.85 17.50
CA GLY A 310 10.49 8.76 18.01
C GLY A 310 11.14 7.40 17.79
N LEU A 311 12.30 7.21 18.43
CA LEU A 311 13.03 5.95 18.40
C LEU A 311 12.23 4.78 18.97
N LEU A 312 11.39 5.02 19.98
CA LEU A 312 10.56 3.96 20.56
C LEU A 312 9.58 3.39 19.55
N GLY A 313 8.80 4.25 18.86
CA GLY A 313 7.83 3.78 17.86
C GLY A 313 8.53 3.13 16.67
N PHE A 314 9.63 3.71 16.20
CA PHE A 314 10.42 3.14 15.10
C PHE A 314 10.98 1.76 15.46
N SER A 315 11.54 1.59 16.68
CA SER A 315 12.05 0.30 17.15
C SER A 315 10.95 -0.77 17.20
N VAL A 316 9.75 -0.41 17.69
CA VAL A 316 8.63 -1.36 17.75
C VAL A 316 8.20 -1.80 16.35
N ILE A 317 8.15 -0.88 15.37
CA ILE A 317 7.87 -1.27 13.97
C ILE A 317 8.95 -2.21 13.43
N CYS A 318 10.23 -1.95 13.72
CA CYS A 318 11.31 -2.87 13.36
C CYS A 318 11.11 -4.27 13.97
N PHE A 319 10.67 -4.37 15.23
CA PHE A 319 10.36 -5.67 15.84
C PHE A 319 9.15 -6.35 15.18
N ILE A 320 8.10 -5.60 14.80
CA ILE A 320 6.96 -6.16 14.04
C ILE A 320 7.46 -6.72 12.70
N LEU A 321 8.26 -5.96 11.96
CA LEU A 321 8.82 -6.39 10.67
C LEU A 321 9.75 -7.60 10.83
N TRP A 322 10.55 -7.64 11.90
CA TRP A 322 11.38 -8.81 12.22
C TRP A 322 10.55 -10.07 12.44
N GLY A 323 9.33 -9.94 13.00
CA GLY A 323 8.38 -11.03 13.14
C GLY A 323 7.99 -11.68 11.81
N LEU A 324 7.99 -10.90 10.69
CA LEU A 324 7.65 -11.42 9.36
C LEU A 324 8.65 -12.44 8.81
N ARG A 325 9.86 -12.57 9.38
CA ARG A 325 10.83 -13.60 8.95
C ARG A 325 10.25 -15.02 8.94
N ARG A 326 9.30 -15.31 9.84
CA ARG A 326 8.60 -16.61 9.91
C ARG A 326 7.78 -16.91 8.67
N VAL A 327 7.29 -15.89 7.97
CA VAL A 327 6.52 -16.05 6.72
C VAL A 327 7.41 -16.60 5.60
N LEU A 328 8.71 -16.29 5.62
CA LEU A 328 9.64 -16.72 4.56
C LEU A 328 9.76 -18.25 4.47
N ILE A 329 9.48 -18.98 5.55
CA ILE A 329 9.47 -20.46 5.57
C ILE A 329 8.40 -21.02 4.64
N TYR A 330 7.30 -20.26 4.45
CA TYR A 330 6.17 -20.67 3.62
C TYR A 330 6.24 -20.13 2.19
N LEU A 331 7.27 -19.33 1.86
CA LEU A 331 7.39 -18.59 0.61
C LEU A 331 7.25 -19.47 -0.63
N TRP A 332 7.78 -20.69 -0.57
CA TRP A 332 7.79 -21.63 -1.68
C TRP A 332 6.59 -22.57 -1.72
N LYS A 333 5.79 -22.59 -0.65
CA LYS A 333 4.70 -23.53 -0.46
C LYS A 333 3.32 -22.96 -0.80
N ASP A 334 3.17 -21.62 -0.76
CA ASP A 334 1.89 -20.96 -0.97
C ASP A 334 2.00 -19.83 -2.00
N TYR A 335 1.43 -20.07 -3.19
CA TYR A 335 1.46 -19.11 -4.27
C TYR A 335 0.62 -17.84 -4.00
N GLU A 336 -0.44 -17.93 -3.19
CA GLU A 336 -1.22 -16.75 -2.79
C GLU A 336 -0.42 -15.87 -1.82
N LEU A 337 0.40 -16.49 -0.97
CA LEU A 337 1.29 -15.75 -0.06
C LEU A 337 2.26 -14.86 -0.82
N LEU A 338 2.76 -15.29 -1.99
CA LEU A 338 3.61 -14.48 -2.84
C LEU A 338 2.94 -13.16 -3.23
N LEU A 339 1.65 -13.19 -3.58
CA LEU A 339 0.91 -11.97 -3.93
C LEU A 339 0.94 -10.96 -2.77
N TYR A 340 0.59 -11.40 -1.57
CA TYR A 340 0.53 -10.51 -0.40
C TYR A 340 1.90 -10.00 0.03
N LEU A 341 2.91 -10.88 -0.01
CA LEU A 341 4.27 -10.52 0.38
C LEU A 341 4.88 -9.50 -0.57
N PHE A 342 4.70 -9.69 -1.90
CA PHE A 342 5.24 -8.75 -2.88
C PHE A 342 4.45 -7.44 -2.95
N ALA A 343 3.12 -7.47 -2.75
CA ALA A 343 2.34 -6.24 -2.58
C ALA A 343 2.78 -5.45 -1.34
N PHE A 344 3.06 -6.14 -0.23
CA PHE A 344 3.62 -5.52 0.98
C PHE A 344 5.04 -4.98 0.73
N GLY A 345 5.91 -5.77 0.10
CA GLY A 345 7.28 -5.35 -0.27
C GLY A 345 7.29 -4.10 -1.15
N TYR A 346 6.38 -4.03 -2.15
CA TYR A 346 6.19 -2.83 -2.95
C TYR A 346 5.80 -1.62 -2.09
N LEU A 347 4.83 -1.78 -1.19
CA LEU A 347 4.43 -0.69 -0.30
C LEU A 347 5.57 -0.26 0.63
N CYS A 348 6.38 -1.19 1.15
CA CYS A 348 7.55 -0.87 1.95
C CYS A 348 8.59 -0.04 1.16
N LEU A 349 8.90 -0.43 -0.07
CA LEU A 349 9.85 0.29 -0.93
C LEU A 349 9.28 1.64 -1.38
N HIS A 350 8.03 1.69 -1.79
CA HIS A 350 7.37 2.92 -2.22
C HIS A 350 7.27 3.94 -1.08
N SER A 351 7.05 3.46 0.17
CA SER A 351 7.00 4.32 1.36
C SER A 351 8.34 4.92 1.78
N LEU A 352 9.47 4.49 1.20
CA LEU A 352 10.73 5.22 1.36
C LEU A 352 10.65 6.64 0.79
N PHE A 353 9.79 6.83 -0.21
CA PHE A 353 9.63 8.09 -0.93
C PHE A 353 8.26 8.74 -0.74
N GLU A 354 7.33 8.09 -0.02
CA GLU A 354 5.96 8.56 0.15
C GLU A 354 5.47 8.34 1.59
N GLY A 355 4.93 9.41 2.19
CA GLY A 355 4.62 9.47 3.63
C GLY A 355 3.25 8.90 4.01
N TYR A 356 2.82 7.72 3.52
CA TYR A 356 1.46 7.22 3.76
C TYR A 356 1.30 6.22 4.91
N ILE A 357 2.35 5.68 5.51
CA ILE A 357 2.21 4.62 6.54
C ILE A 357 1.34 5.09 7.72
N LEU A 358 1.46 6.36 8.12
CA LEU A 358 0.68 6.98 9.18
C LEU A 358 -0.42 7.92 8.66
N THR A 359 -0.63 7.98 7.32
CA THR A 359 -1.56 8.92 6.71
C THR A 359 -2.95 8.33 6.57
N VAL A 360 -3.79 8.55 7.57
CA VAL A 360 -5.21 8.19 7.54
C VAL A 360 -5.92 8.97 6.43
N GLY A 361 -6.81 8.31 5.70
CA GLY A 361 -7.54 8.87 4.56
C GLY A 361 -6.90 8.54 3.20
N TYR A 362 -5.74 7.89 3.20
CA TYR A 362 -5.07 7.43 2.01
C TYR A 362 -5.07 5.89 1.95
N TYR A 363 -5.65 5.29 0.91
CA TYR A 363 -5.85 3.83 0.81
C TYR A 363 -4.57 2.99 1.01
N PRO A 364 -3.33 3.41 0.60
CA PRO A 364 -2.13 2.65 0.87
C PRO A 364 -1.83 2.49 2.37
N CYS A 365 -2.29 3.42 3.23
CA CYS A 365 -2.16 3.27 4.68
C CYS A 365 -2.90 2.03 5.16
N ILE A 366 -4.19 1.91 4.83
CA ILE A 366 -4.98 0.75 5.26
C ILE A 366 -4.45 -0.53 4.66
N LEU A 367 -4.08 -0.49 3.38
CA LEU A 367 -3.55 -1.66 2.69
C LEU A 367 -2.21 -2.11 3.29
N PHE A 368 -1.33 -1.18 3.65
CA PHE A 368 -0.07 -1.46 4.34
C PHE A 368 -0.31 -2.20 5.67
N TRP A 369 -1.18 -1.65 6.53
CA TRP A 369 -1.48 -2.25 7.82
C TRP A 369 -2.25 -3.57 7.70
N SER A 370 -3.12 -3.69 6.70
CA SER A 370 -3.86 -4.93 6.43
C SER A 370 -2.93 -6.06 5.97
N LEU A 371 -2.02 -5.77 5.05
CA LEU A 371 -1.02 -6.73 4.58
C LEU A 371 -0.05 -7.11 5.70
N LEU A 372 0.44 -6.13 6.46
CA LEU A 372 1.31 -6.36 7.61
C LEU A 372 0.63 -7.27 8.65
N GLY A 373 -0.62 -6.95 9.01
CA GLY A 373 -1.39 -7.74 9.96
C GLY A 373 -1.67 -9.16 9.47
N TYR A 374 -2.06 -9.33 8.20
CA TYR A 374 -2.28 -10.64 7.61
C TYR A 374 -1.00 -11.48 7.57
N LEU A 375 0.10 -10.93 7.04
CA LEU A 375 1.38 -11.61 6.96
C LEU A 375 1.92 -12.00 8.34
N TYR A 376 1.76 -11.13 9.35
CA TYR A 376 2.19 -11.40 10.71
C TYR A 376 1.43 -12.60 11.33
N THR A 377 0.14 -12.76 11.01
CA THR A 377 -0.71 -13.86 11.52
C THR A 377 -0.58 -15.16 10.73
N TYR A 378 -0.08 -15.09 9.51
CA TYR A 378 -0.04 -16.24 8.59
C TYR A 378 0.68 -17.49 9.14
N PRO A 379 1.88 -17.40 9.74
CA PRO A 379 2.57 -18.58 10.29
C PRO A 379 1.77 -19.30 11.37
N TYR A 380 1.17 -18.54 12.28
CA TYR A 380 0.37 -19.09 13.39
C TYR A 380 -0.88 -19.82 12.89
N TYR A 381 -1.50 -19.28 11.83
CA TYR A 381 -2.63 -19.94 11.20
C TYR A 381 -2.22 -21.26 10.54
N LYS A 382 -1.07 -21.31 9.88
CA LYS A 382 -0.55 -22.54 9.26
C LYS A 382 -0.17 -23.61 10.30
N GLU A 383 0.40 -23.21 11.42
CA GLU A 383 0.67 -24.08 12.56
C GLU A 383 -0.66 -24.66 13.11
N TYR A 384 -1.67 -23.81 13.32
CA TYR A 384 -2.99 -24.24 13.76
C TYR A 384 -3.67 -25.20 12.77
N GLU A 385 -3.62 -24.93 11.47
CA GLU A 385 -4.15 -25.82 10.42
C GLU A 385 -3.48 -27.20 10.45
N PHE A 386 -2.20 -27.24 10.72
CA PHE A 386 -1.43 -28.47 10.85
C PHE A 386 -1.90 -29.30 12.05
N TYR A 387 -1.97 -28.70 13.24
CA TYR A 387 -2.44 -29.40 14.46
C TYR A 387 -3.88 -29.93 14.35
N MET A 388 -4.76 -29.16 13.70
CA MET A 388 -6.15 -29.60 13.50
C MET A 388 -6.25 -30.81 12.55
N LYS A 389 -5.39 -30.92 11.54
CA LYS A 389 -5.33 -32.07 10.64
C LYS A 389 -4.79 -33.30 11.34
N GLU A 390 -3.77 -33.13 12.16
CA GLU A 390 -3.16 -34.23 12.94
C GLU A 390 -4.11 -34.76 14.02
N ALA A 391 -4.93 -33.91 14.63
CA ALA A 391 -5.94 -34.33 15.61
C ALA A 391 -7.16 -35.02 14.98
N LEU A 392 -7.38 -34.89 13.67
CA LEU A 392 -8.48 -35.52 12.93
C LEU A 392 -8.06 -36.80 12.16
N SER A 393 -6.74 -37.08 12.06
CA SER A 393 -6.15 -38.29 11.48
C SER A 393 -5.97 -39.36 12.52
#